data_0f891d1e32ac3cad07b1abbf26a1e4fd
#
_entry.id   0f891d1e32ac3cad07b1abbf26a1e4fd
#
_cell.length_a   1.000
_cell.length_b   1.000
_cell.length_c   1.000
_cell.angle_alpha   90.00
_cell.angle_beta   90.00
_cell.angle_gamma   90.00
#
_symmetry.space_group_name_H-M   'P 1'
#
loop_
_entity.id
_entity.type
_entity.pdbx_description
1 polymer ?
#
loop_
_entity_poly.entity_id
_entity_poly.type
_entity_poly.pdbx_seq_one_letter_code
_entity_poly.pdbx_strand_id
1 'polypeptide(L)' 'METKDIICKLRNQSGLSQEALAAKMQLNNVEISQKVISRIEKQERFVTDYELLVFAQVLGVSVYDLLEP' A
#
# COMPACT_ATOMS: atom_id res chain seq x y z
N MET A 1 -4.29 -4.05 14.62
CA MET A 1 -3.27 -3.61 13.65
C MET A 1 -3.91 -2.69 12.65
N GLU A 2 -3.27 -1.59 12.32
CA GLU A 2 -3.83 -0.64 11.38
C GLU A 2 -3.43 -0.97 9.94
N THR A 3 -4.23 -0.48 8.98
CA THR A 3 -4.01 -0.75 7.55
C THR A 3 -2.59 -0.44 7.10
N LYS A 4 -2.02 0.67 7.58
CA LYS A 4 -0.67 1.07 7.19
C LYS A 4 0.38 0.06 7.59
N ASP A 5 0.22 -0.54 8.77
CA ASP A 5 1.16 -1.56 9.25
C ASP A 5 1.07 -2.81 8.41
N ILE A 6 -0.14 -3.14 7.97
CA ILE A 6 -0.36 -4.29 7.10
C ILE A 6 0.26 -4.05 5.73
N ILE A 7 0.10 -2.84 5.19
CA ILE A 7 0.70 -2.49 3.90
C ILE A 7 2.22 -2.60 3.97
N CYS A 8 2.83 -2.06 5.01
CA CYS A 8 4.28 -2.15 5.20
C CYS A 8 4.73 -3.61 5.29
N LYS A 9 4.03 -4.40 6.09
CA LYS A 9 4.35 -5.81 6.30
C LYS A 9 4.24 -6.59 4.99
N LEU A 10 3.15 -6.44 4.26
CA LEU A 10 2.93 -7.16 3.01
C LEU A 10 3.92 -6.72 1.94
N ARG A 11 4.25 -5.43 1.89
CA ARG A 11 5.25 -4.92 0.98
C ARG A 11 6.60 -5.60 1.23
N ASN A 12 7.00 -5.65 2.50
CA ASN A 12 8.26 -6.29 2.88
C ASN A 12 8.25 -7.79 2.57
N GLN A 13 7.13 -8.46 2.83
CA GLN A 13 7.00 -9.89 2.53
C GLN A 13 7.08 -10.17 1.03
N SER A 14 6.65 -9.22 0.22
CA SER A 14 6.70 -9.34 -1.24
C SER A 14 8.06 -8.97 -1.81
N GLY A 15 8.97 -8.52 -0.97
CA GLY A 15 10.30 -8.11 -1.42
C GLY A 15 10.31 -6.78 -2.17
N LEU A 16 9.27 -5.97 -2.00
CA LEU A 16 9.15 -4.69 -2.71
C LEU A 16 9.69 -3.56 -1.84
N SER A 17 10.50 -2.69 -2.48
CA SER A 17 10.83 -1.40 -1.86
C SER A 17 9.63 -0.47 -1.95
N GLN A 18 9.66 0.63 -1.20
CA GLN A 18 8.62 1.65 -1.31
C GLN A 18 8.56 2.20 -2.73
N GLU A 19 9.72 2.36 -3.35
CA GLU A 19 9.81 2.85 -4.73
C GLU A 19 9.20 1.88 -5.72
N ALA A 20 9.48 0.59 -5.56
CA ALA A 20 8.92 -0.45 -6.43
C ALA A 20 7.40 -0.54 -6.29
N LEU A 21 6.89 -0.42 -5.06
CA LEU A 21 5.45 -0.43 -4.84
C LEU A 21 4.81 0.80 -5.48
N ALA A 22 5.44 1.96 -5.35
CA ALA A 22 4.93 3.18 -5.99
C ALA A 22 4.84 3.00 -7.51
N ALA A 23 5.86 2.39 -8.12
CA ALA A 23 5.84 2.13 -9.56
C ALA A 23 4.66 1.24 -9.96
N LYS A 24 4.38 0.20 -9.18
CA LYS A 24 3.26 -0.70 -9.44
C LYS A 24 1.91 0.03 -9.29
N MET A 25 1.80 0.90 -8.31
CA MET A 25 0.59 1.69 -8.13
C MET A 25 0.36 2.60 -9.33
N GLN A 26 1.41 3.23 -9.83
CA GLN A 26 1.32 4.11 -10.99
C GLN A 26 0.91 3.35 -12.26
N LEU A 27 1.34 2.11 -12.41
CA LEU A 27 0.90 1.26 -13.51
C LEU A 27 -0.59 0.97 -13.46
N ASN A 28 -1.20 1.10 -12.30
CA ASN A 28 -2.64 0.93 -12.11
C ASN A 28 -3.38 2.28 -12.06
N ASN A 29 -2.75 3.33 -12.58
CA ASN A 29 -3.34 4.67 -12.69
C ASN A 29 -3.61 5.33 -11.34
N VAL A 30 -2.83 4.97 -10.33
CA VAL A 30 -2.90 5.61 -9.02
C VAL A 30 -1.63 6.42 -8.83
N GLU A 31 -1.77 7.72 -8.69
CA GLU A 31 -0.63 8.62 -8.55
C GLU A 31 -0.13 8.64 -7.11
N ILE A 32 0.62 7.61 -6.75
CA ILE A 32 1.25 7.51 -5.44
C ILE A 32 2.75 7.41 -5.66
N SER A 33 3.49 8.36 -5.10
CA SER A 33 4.95 8.36 -5.15
C SER A 33 5.52 7.58 -3.95
N GLN A 34 6.83 7.32 -4.02
CA GLN A 34 7.53 6.70 -2.89
C GLN A 34 7.38 7.54 -1.62
N LYS A 35 7.39 8.88 -1.74
CA LYS A 35 7.20 9.76 -0.59
C LYS A 35 5.81 9.58 0.03
N VAL A 36 4.80 9.39 -0.80
CA VAL A 36 3.43 9.18 -0.31
C VAL A 36 3.34 7.85 0.45
N ILE A 37 3.94 6.80 -0.10
CA ILE A 37 3.97 5.51 0.58
C ILE A 37 4.69 5.63 1.93
N SER A 38 5.80 6.33 1.96
CA SER A 38 6.53 6.57 3.20
C SER A 38 5.65 7.28 4.23
N ARG A 39 4.88 8.28 3.81
CA ARG A 39 3.97 9.00 4.71
C ARG A 39 2.85 8.11 5.23
N ILE A 40 2.31 7.24 4.36
CA ILE A 40 1.28 6.29 4.78
C ILE A 40 1.84 5.38 5.87
N GLU A 41 3.03 4.86 5.67
CA GLU A 41 3.65 3.95 6.62
C GLU A 41 4.03 4.64 7.93
N LYS A 42 4.21 5.96 7.91
CA LYS A 42 4.51 6.76 9.10
C LYS A 42 3.28 7.38 9.76
N GLN A 43 2.09 7.03 9.30
CA GLN A 43 0.82 7.57 9.80
C GLN A 43 0.62 9.06 9.51
N GLU A 44 1.28 9.57 8.49
CA GLU A 44 1.15 10.99 8.11
C GLU A 44 0.14 11.22 7.01
N ARG A 45 -0.43 10.13 6.45
CA ARG A 45 -1.42 10.22 5.38
C ARG A 45 -2.35 9.03 5.45
N PHE A 46 -3.63 9.26 5.26
CA PHE A 46 -4.62 8.20 5.18
C PHE A 46 -4.64 7.58 3.79
N VAL A 47 -5.06 6.32 3.72
CA VAL A 47 -5.27 5.60 2.47
C VAL A 47 -6.75 5.73 2.10
N THR A 48 -7.03 6.19 0.88
CA THR A 48 -8.39 6.29 0.40
C THR A 48 -8.94 4.91 0.03
N ASP A 49 -10.27 4.79 -0.08
CA ASP A 49 -10.90 3.52 -0.44
C ASP A 49 -10.40 2.99 -1.77
N TYR A 50 -10.30 3.85 -2.76
CA TYR A 50 -9.81 3.46 -4.09
C TYR A 50 -8.36 2.98 -4.02
N GLU A 51 -7.52 3.72 -3.29
CA GLU A 51 -6.12 3.34 -3.14
C GLU A 51 -6.00 1.99 -2.44
N LEU A 52 -6.84 1.74 -1.47
CA LEU A 52 -6.84 0.48 -0.73
C LEU A 52 -7.11 -0.71 -1.67
N LEU A 53 -8.08 -0.56 -2.58
CA LEU A 53 -8.38 -1.59 -3.57
C LEU A 53 -7.17 -1.89 -4.45
N VAL A 54 -6.47 -0.85 -4.88
CA VAL A 54 -5.30 -1.01 -5.75
C VAL A 54 -4.13 -1.62 -4.98
N PHE A 55 -3.93 -1.22 -3.73
CA PHE A 55 -2.92 -1.86 -2.89
C PHE A 55 -3.17 -3.36 -2.77
N ALA A 56 -4.43 -3.75 -2.56
CA ALA A 56 -4.78 -5.16 -2.47
C ALA A 56 -4.42 -5.91 -3.76
N GLN A 57 -4.75 -5.34 -4.91
CA GLN A 57 -4.43 -5.94 -6.20
C GLN A 57 -2.93 -6.09 -6.39
N VAL A 58 -2.19 -5.03 -6.12
CA VAL A 58 -0.74 -4.99 -6.33
C VAL A 58 -0.02 -5.95 -5.40
N LEU A 59 -0.49 -6.06 -4.16
CA LEU A 59 0.13 -6.93 -3.16
C LEU A 59 -0.39 -8.37 -3.23
N GLY A 60 -1.38 -8.63 -4.08
CA GLY A 60 -1.89 -9.98 -4.28
C GLY A 60 -2.70 -10.53 -3.12
N VAL A 61 -3.39 -9.64 -2.40
CA VAL A 61 -4.22 -10.02 -1.25
C VAL A 61 -5.62 -9.45 -1.43
N SER A 62 -6.56 -9.89 -0.59
CA SER A 62 -7.90 -9.33 -0.62
C SER A 62 -7.94 -8.03 0.19
N VAL A 63 -8.96 -7.21 -0.08
CA VAL A 63 -9.17 -5.98 0.70
C VAL A 63 -9.38 -6.33 2.17
N TYR A 64 -10.03 -7.46 2.44
CA TYR A 64 -10.27 -7.90 3.81
C TYR A 64 -8.96 -8.16 4.55
N ASP A 65 -7.94 -8.67 3.87
CA ASP A 65 -6.63 -8.88 4.48
C ASP A 65 -6.01 -7.56 4.94
N LEU A 66 -6.31 -6.46 4.26
CA LEU A 66 -5.81 -5.14 4.61
C LEU A 66 -6.61 -4.50 5.74
N LEU A 67 -7.86 -4.91 5.93
CA LEU A 67 -8.75 -4.34 6.93
C LEU A 67 -8.75 -5.10 8.25
N GLU A 68 -8.32 -6.36 8.23
CA GLU A 68 -8.28 -7.16 9.44
C GLU A 68 -7.15 -6.74 10.36
N PRO A 69 -7.44 -6.48 11.62
CA PRO A 69 -6.41 -6.17 12.59
C PRO A 69 -5.53 -7.36 12.93
#